data_93d74452cb9044432660c92f740ddee7
#
_entry.id   93d74452cb9044432660c92f740ddee7
#
_cell.length_a   1.000
_cell.length_b   1.000
_cell.length_c   1.000
_cell.angle_alpha   90.00
_cell.angle_beta   90.00
_cell.angle_gamma   90.00
#
_symmetry.space_group_name_H-M   'P 1'
#
loop_
_entity.id
_entity.type
_entity.pdbx_description
1 polymer ?
#
loop_
_entity_poly.entity_id
_entity_poly.type
_entity_poly.pdbx_seq_one_letter_code
_entity_poly.pdbx_strand_id
1 'polypeptide(L)'
;GSMPATARLLSAIAHLPMGAVVLPDLDLTLDASTFALLTDGEGKIREPSHPQAQLAHLLHVIGIERASVQDLGYASEDLNARTRLLSEAMRPAEATDLWRTRATRLSDQDLDAALNTVSVIEADHEREEALAIAIALRETIEIPERTAALITPDRTLATRVRAELKRWNIDADDSAGQALSDTPAGLMATALGLMMARDFDAVPFI
;
A
#
# COMPACT_ATOMS: atom_id res chain seq x y z
N GLY A 1 9.09 -2.84 -5.38
CA GLY A 1 9.67 -3.24 -6.66
C GLY A 1 10.41 -4.56 -6.53
N SER A 2 10.26 -5.45 -7.48
CA SER A 2 11.02 -6.69 -7.48
C SER A 2 12.50 -6.40 -7.73
N MET A 3 13.37 -7.00 -6.91
CA MET A 3 14.82 -6.98 -7.20
C MET A 3 15.07 -7.65 -8.56
N PRO A 4 16.10 -7.23 -9.34
CA PRO A 4 16.39 -7.83 -10.64
C PRO A 4 16.56 -9.35 -10.61
N ALA A 5 17.11 -9.89 -9.52
CA ALA A 5 17.22 -11.34 -9.31
C ALA A 5 15.84 -12.03 -9.21
N THR A 6 14.90 -11.43 -8.48
CA THR A 6 13.53 -11.93 -8.36
C THR A 6 12.80 -11.91 -9.71
N ALA A 7 12.94 -10.84 -10.48
CA ALA A 7 12.33 -10.73 -11.80
C ALA A 7 12.85 -11.82 -12.77
N ARG A 8 14.16 -12.12 -12.74
CA ARG A 8 14.75 -13.22 -13.53
C ARG A 8 14.25 -14.59 -13.08
N LEU A 9 14.11 -14.81 -11.77
CA LEU A 9 13.55 -16.05 -11.24
C LEU A 9 12.09 -16.24 -11.68
N LEU A 10 11.26 -15.21 -11.57
CA LEU A 10 9.87 -15.24 -12.02
C LEU A 10 9.79 -15.50 -13.52
N SER A 11 10.67 -14.88 -14.32
CA SER A 11 10.77 -15.15 -15.76
C SER A 11 11.11 -16.63 -16.03
N ALA A 12 12.09 -17.17 -15.33
CA ALA A 12 12.45 -18.58 -15.49
C ALA A 12 11.28 -19.52 -15.12
N ILE A 13 10.57 -19.24 -14.03
CA ILE A 13 9.39 -20.01 -13.60
C ILE A 13 8.27 -19.94 -14.64
N ALA A 14 7.96 -18.74 -15.15
CA ALA A 14 6.89 -18.53 -16.12
C ALA A 14 7.09 -19.32 -17.42
N HIS A 15 8.34 -19.65 -17.77
CA HIS A 15 8.68 -20.41 -18.98
C HIS A 15 8.81 -21.92 -18.76
N LEU A 16 8.62 -22.42 -17.54
CA LEU A 16 8.59 -23.87 -17.30
C LEU A 16 7.28 -24.48 -17.82
N PRO A 17 7.27 -25.75 -18.28
CA PRO A 17 6.08 -26.41 -18.80
C PRO A 17 4.88 -26.43 -17.84
N MET A 18 5.13 -26.47 -16.53
CA MET A 18 4.13 -26.43 -15.46
C MET A 18 4.32 -25.21 -14.56
N GLY A 19 5.07 -24.22 -15.04
CA GLY A 19 5.32 -22.98 -14.29
C GLY A 19 4.13 -22.05 -14.37
N ALA A 20 3.85 -21.36 -13.25
CA ALA A 20 2.88 -20.29 -13.19
C ALA A 20 3.38 -19.17 -12.29
N VAL A 21 3.07 -17.94 -12.67
CA VAL A 21 3.35 -16.73 -11.86
C VAL A 21 2.03 -16.01 -11.67
N VAL A 22 1.65 -15.80 -10.42
CA VAL A 22 0.46 -15.02 -10.06
C VAL A 22 0.91 -13.56 -9.83
N LEU A 23 0.28 -12.65 -10.54
CA LEU A 23 0.54 -11.21 -10.44
C LEU A 23 -0.62 -10.59 -9.64
N PRO A 24 -0.41 -10.23 -8.36
CA PRO A 24 -1.44 -9.55 -7.59
C PRO A 24 -1.69 -8.15 -8.16
N ASP A 25 -2.95 -7.76 -8.20
CA ASP A 25 -3.39 -6.39 -8.52
C ASP A 25 -2.95 -5.84 -9.88
N LEU A 26 -2.69 -6.70 -10.87
CA LEU A 26 -2.44 -6.25 -12.24
C LEU A 26 -3.72 -5.62 -12.80
N ASP A 27 -3.66 -4.35 -13.15
CA ASP A 27 -4.79 -3.64 -13.76
C ASP A 27 -5.01 -4.10 -15.20
N LEU A 28 -6.06 -4.89 -15.40
CA LEU A 28 -6.52 -5.32 -16.72
C LEU A 28 -7.55 -4.36 -17.33
N THR A 29 -8.04 -3.37 -16.57
CA THR A 29 -9.10 -2.43 -17.00
C THR A 29 -8.52 -1.18 -17.68
N LEU A 30 -7.30 -0.77 -17.33
CA LEU A 30 -6.62 0.35 -17.95
C LEU A 30 -6.41 0.07 -19.46
N ASP A 31 -6.70 1.05 -20.32
CA ASP A 31 -6.50 0.85 -21.76
C ASP A 31 -5.02 0.63 -22.13
N ALA A 32 -4.80 -0.10 -23.21
CA ALA A 32 -3.47 -0.55 -23.63
C ALA A 32 -2.51 0.62 -23.93
N SER A 33 -3.03 1.71 -24.51
CA SER A 33 -2.22 2.89 -24.83
C SER A 33 -1.74 3.60 -23.57
N THR A 34 -2.60 3.74 -22.55
CA THR A 34 -2.24 4.34 -21.26
C THR A 34 -1.27 3.43 -20.48
N PHE A 35 -1.51 2.13 -20.48
CA PHE A 35 -0.60 1.18 -19.81
C PHE A 35 0.80 1.21 -20.44
N ALA A 36 0.89 1.37 -21.75
CA ALA A 36 2.17 1.48 -22.48
C ALA A 36 2.99 2.74 -22.11
N LEU A 37 2.36 3.78 -21.53
CA LEU A 37 3.08 4.97 -21.07
C LEU A 37 3.93 4.70 -19.80
N LEU A 38 3.64 3.64 -19.07
CA LEU A 38 4.34 3.32 -17.79
C LEU A 38 5.79 2.90 -18.00
N THR A 39 6.11 2.37 -19.19
CA THR A 39 7.47 1.93 -19.56
C THR A 39 7.84 2.47 -20.93
N ASP A 40 9.13 2.51 -21.24
CA ASP A 40 9.63 2.76 -22.60
C ASP A 40 9.67 1.47 -23.43
N GLY A 41 10.11 1.60 -24.69
CA GLY A 41 10.23 0.46 -25.61
C GLY A 41 11.21 -0.63 -25.16
N GLU A 42 12.10 -0.32 -24.21
CA GLU A 42 13.04 -1.26 -23.60
C GLU A 42 12.53 -1.80 -22.25
N GLY A 43 11.30 -1.43 -21.86
CA GLY A 43 10.68 -1.84 -20.60
C GLY A 43 11.18 -1.08 -19.37
N LYS A 44 11.96 0.00 -19.53
CA LYS A 44 12.40 0.83 -18.43
C LYS A 44 11.22 1.68 -17.93
N ILE A 45 11.07 1.73 -16.59
CA ILE A 45 9.99 2.47 -15.96
C ILE A 45 10.11 3.98 -16.25
N ARG A 46 9.04 4.59 -16.74
CA ARG A 46 8.89 6.04 -16.93
C ARG A 46 8.21 6.71 -15.75
N GLU A 47 7.20 6.05 -15.18
CA GLU A 47 6.37 6.56 -14.09
C GLU A 47 6.59 5.75 -12.80
N PRO A 48 7.70 5.96 -12.06
CA PRO A 48 8.04 5.13 -10.88
C PRO A 48 7.01 5.22 -9.75
N SER A 49 6.26 6.32 -9.67
CA SER A 49 5.22 6.55 -8.67
C SER A 49 3.91 5.83 -8.99
N HIS A 50 3.71 5.38 -10.22
CA HIS A 50 2.49 4.70 -10.61
C HIS A 50 2.46 3.26 -10.07
N PRO A 51 1.36 2.80 -9.42
CA PRO A 51 1.29 1.48 -8.79
C PRO A 51 1.54 0.33 -9.77
N GLN A 52 1.16 0.48 -11.05
CA GLN A 52 1.32 -0.55 -12.07
C GLN A 52 2.70 -0.55 -12.74
N ALA A 53 3.56 0.44 -12.49
CA ALA A 53 4.83 0.59 -13.21
C ALA A 53 5.77 -0.61 -13.04
N GLN A 54 5.84 -1.17 -11.82
CA GLN A 54 6.66 -2.34 -11.53
C GLN A 54 6.12 -3.62 -12.18
N LEU A 55 4.80 -3.77 -12.26
CA LEU A 55 4.16 -4.89 -12.94
C LEU A 55 4.35 -4.79 -14.46
N ALA A 56 4.24 -3.59 -15.05
CA ALA A 56 4.54 -3.35 -16.45
C ALA A 56 5.99 -3.72 -16.81
N HIS A 57 6.95 -3.30 -15.98
CA HIS A 57 8.35 -3.69 -16.12
C HIS A 57 8.54 -5.22 -15.99
N LEU A 58 7.90 -5.84 -15.01
CA LEU A 58 7.99 -7.29 -14.79
C LEU A 58 7.45 -8.08 -16.00
N LEU A 59 6.31 -7.67 -16.56
CA LEU A 59 5.74 -8.27 -17.77
C LEU A 59 6.72 -8.19 -18.94
N HIS A 60 7.39 -7.04 -19.12
CA HIS A 60 8.43 -6.88 -20.12
C HIS A 60 9.62 -7.84 -19.88
N VAL A 61 10.11 -7.96 -18.63
CA VAL A 61 11.21 -8.88 -18.29
C VAL A 61 10.83 -10.34 -18.52
N ILE A 62 9.60 -10.72 -18.25
CA ILE A 62 9.08 -12.07 -18.49
C ILE A 62 8.87 -12.30 -20.00
N GLY A 63 8.63 -11.26 -20.78
CA GLY A 63 8.33 -11.32 -22.20
C GLY A 63 6.88 -11.72 -22.50
N ILE A 64 5.95 -11.36 -21.60
CA ILE A 64 4.52 -11.67 -21.73
C ILE A 64 3.73 -10.37 -21.91
N GLU A 65 2.82 -10.36 -22.87
CA GLU A 65 1.87 -9.26 -23.04
C GLU A 65 0.81 -9.27 -21.97
N ARG A 66 0.42 -8.09 -21.47
CA ARG A 66 -0.64 -7.95 -20.46
C ARG A 66 -1.96 -8.64 -20.87
N ALA A 67 -2.32 -8.56 -22.15
CA ALA A 67 -3.53 -9.18 -22.69
C ALA A 67 -3.52 -10.72 -22.61
N SER A 68 -2.35 -11.34 -22.43
CA SER A 68 -2.22 -12.80 -22.27
C SER A 68 -2.36 -13.25 -20.81
N VAL A 69 -2.41 -12.32 -19.86
CA VAL A 69 -2.58 -12.65 -18.45
C VAL A 69 -4.06 -12.97 -18.19
N GLN A 70 -4.29 -14.15 -17.60
CA GLN A 70 -5.64 -14.59 -17.25
C GLN A 70 -6.05 -13.98 -15.90
N ASP A 71 -7.26 -13.43 -15.86
CA ASP A 71 -7.89 -13.04 -14.60
C ASP A 71 -8.33 -14.30 -13.86
N LEU A 72 -7.80 -14.53 -12.66
CA LEU A 72 -8.13 -15.66 -11.79
C LEU A 72 -9.13 -15.26 -10.69
N GLY A 73 -9.47 -13.97 -10.61
CA GLY A 73 -10.28 -13.41 -9.54
C GLY A 73 -11.78 -13.56 -9.82
N TYR A 74 -12.53 -13.73 -8.71
CA TYR A 74 -13.97 -13.57 -8.67
C TYR A 74 -14.25 -12.35 -7.80
N ALA A 75 -14.25 -11.17 -8.41
CA ALA A 75 -14.61 -9.94 -7.71
C ALA A 75 -16.14 -9.75 -7.76
N SER A 76 -16.73 -9.26 -6.66
CA SER A 76 -18.11 -8.79 -6.67
C SER A 76 -18.27 -7.58 -7.61
N GLU A 77 -19.50 -7.26 -7.97
CA GLU A 77 -19.78 -6.09 -8.84
C GLU A 77 -19.24 -4.79 -8.23
N ASP A 78 -19.41 -4.60 -6.93
CA ASP A 78 -18.88 -3.46 -6.18
C ASP A 78 -17.35 -3.36 -6.26
N LEU A 79 -16.64 -4.47 -6.10
CA LEU A 79 -15.19 -4.51 -6.24
C LEU A 79 -14.73 -4.24 -7.67
N ASN A 80 -15.46 -4.75 -8.66
CA ASN A 80 -15.18 -4.45 -10.07
C ASN A 80 -15.43 -2.96 -10.38
N ALA A 81 -16.50 -2.37 -9.85
CA ALA A 81 -16.76 -0.93 -9.98
C ALA A 81 -15.64 -0.10 -9.35
N ARG A 82 -15.20 -0.49 -8.15
CA ARG A 82 -14.08 0.17 -7.45
C ARG A 82 -12.77 0.04 -8.23
N THR A 83 -12.46 -1.14 -8.77
CA THR A 83 -11.26 -1.34 -9.60
C THR A 83 -11.27 -0.40 -10.80
N ARG A 84 -12.40 -0.28 -11.50
CA ARG A 84 -12.54 0.67 -12.62
C ARG A 84 -12.35 2.13 -12.19
N LEU A 85 -12.95 2.53 -11.06
CA LEU A 85 -12.80 3.88 -10.50
C LEU A 85 -11.34 4.18 -10.16
N LEU A 86 -10.65 3.25 -9.48
CA LEU A 86 -9.24 3.42 -9.10
C LEU A 86 -8.33 3.43 -10.33
N SER A 87 -8.57 2.58 -11.32
CA SER A 87 -7.83 2.59 -12.58
C SER A 87 -7.92 3.94 -13.29
N GLU A 88 -9.11 4.54 -13.36
CA GLU A 88 -9.30 5.87 -13.94
C GLU A 88 -8.69 6.98 -13.07
N ALA A 89 -8.80 6.91 -11.75
CA ALA A 89 -8.24 7.89 -10.82
C ALA A 89 -6.70 7.93 -10.84
N MET A 90 -6.08 6.76 -11.07
CA MET A 90 -4.62 6.59 -11.03
C MET A 90 -3.95 6.74 -12.41
N ARG A 91 -4.63 7.31 -13.41
CA ARG A 91 -4.02 7.49 -14.73
C ARG A 91 -2.72 8.29 -14.66
N PRO A 92 -1.68 7.91 -15.45
CA PRO A 92 -0.48 8.70 -15.61
C PRO A 92 -0.76 10.13 -16.08
N ALA A 93 0.10 11.07 -15.71
CA ALA A 93 -0.07 12.49 -16.01
C ALA A 93 -0.30 12.77 -17.52
N GLU A 94 0.37 12.04 -18.39
CA GLU A 94 0.25 12.16 -19.85
C GLU A 94 -1.11 11.71 -20.40
N ALA A 95 -1.91 10.99 -19.63
CA ALA A 95 -3.22 10.49 -20.03
C ALA A 95 -4.39 11.13 -19.27
N THR A 96 -4.14 12.18 -18.49
CA THR A 96 -5.19 12.87 -17.68
C THR A 96 -6.13 13.72 -18.52
N ASP A 97 -5.77 14.10 -19.73
CA ASP A 97 -6.65 14.76 -20.70
C ASP A 97 -7.90 13.91 -21.03
N LEU A 98 -7.78 12.58 -20.90
CA LEU A 98 -8.89 11.65 -21.09
C LEU A 98 -9.90 11.66 -19.93
N TRP A 99 -9.57 12.20 -18.77
CA TRP A 99 -10.47 12.25 -17.60
C TRP A 99 -11.79 12.92 -17.91
N ARG A 100 -11.77 14.07 -18.60
CA ARG A 100 -12.99 14.78 -18.95
C ARG A 100 -13.98 13.92 -19.74
N THR A 101 -13.46 13.12 -20.68
CA THR A 101 -14.29 12.26 -21.53
C THR A 101 -14.68 10.96 -20.83
N ARG A 102 -13.86 10.47 -19.90
CA ARG A 102 -14.09 9.19 -19.23
C ARG A 102 -14.85 9.32 -17.93
N ALA A 103 -14.68 10.42 -17.19
CA ALA A 103 -15.50 10.71 -16.01
C ALA A 103 -16.99 10.75 -16.36
N THR A 104 -17.36 11.23 -17.56
CA THR A 104 -18.75 11.20 -18.02
C THR A 104 -19.29 9.81 -18.35
N ARG A 105 -18.46 8.78 -18.37
CA ARG A 105 -18.86 7.38 -18.59
C ARG A 105 -19.11 6.63 -17.29
N LEU A 106 -18.64 7.16 -16.15
CA LEU A 106 -18.98 6.63 -14.83
C LEU A 106 -20.38 7.13 -14.49
N SER A 107 -21.33 6.23 -14.40
CA SER A 107 -22.67 6.57 -13.94
C SER A 107 -22.67 6.80 -12.42
N ASP A 108 -23.68 7.53 -11.91
CA ASP A 108 -23.86 7.67 -10.47
C ASP A 108 -23.97 6.30 -9.78
N GLN A 109 -24.61 5.35 -10.45
CA GLN A 109 -24.72 3.96 -9.96
C GLN A 109 -23.35 3.25 -9.86
N ASP A 110 -22.43 3.47 -10.82
CA ASP A 110 -21.07 2.92 -10.76
C ASP A 110 -20.29 3.56 -9.59
N LEU A 111 -20.47 4.85 -9.37
CA LEU A 111 -19.83 5.56 -8.24
C LEU A 111 -20.37 5.08 -6.90
N ASP A 112 -21.69 4.94 -6.77
CA ASP A 112 -22.32 4.41 -5.57
C ASP A 112 -21.85 3.00 -5.27
N ALA A 113 -21.81 2.12 -6.28
CA ALA A 113 -21.28 0.75 -6.13
C ALA A 113 -19.80 0.74 -5.74
N ALA A 114 -18.97 1.59 -6.36
CA ALA A 114 -17.54 1.66 -6.07
C ALA A 114 -17.25 2.18 -4.65
N LEU A 115 -18.09 3.06 -4.12
CA LEU A 115 -17.85 3.80 -2.87
C LEU A 115 -18.74 3.36 -1.71
N ASN A 116 -19.64 2.39 -1.88
CA ASN A 116 -20.64 1.97 -0.89
C ASN A 116 -20.03 1.53 0.46
N THR A 117 -18.75 1.10 0.47
CA THR A 117 -18.04 0.70 1.69
C THR A 117 -16.82 1.60 1.98
N VAL A 118 -16.79 2.80 1.38
CA VAL A 118 -15.77 3.81 1.66
C VAL A 118 -16.36 4.87 2.57
N SER A 119 -15.67 5.19 3.66
CA SER A 119 -16.06 6.24 4.58
C SER A 119 -14.90 7.21 4.78
N VAL A 120 -15.22 8.49 4.94
CA VAL A 120 -14.27 9.54 5.27
C VAL A 120 -14.61 10.05 6.66
N ILE A 121 -13.61 10.10 7.53
CA ILE A 121 -13.73 10.66 8.88
C ILE A 121 -12.84 11.90 8.94
N GLU A 122 -13.45 13.05 9.20
CA GLU A 122 -12.74 14.30 9.46
C GLU A 122 -12.66 14.51 10.97
N ALA A 123 -11.47 14.77 11.48
CA ALA A 123 -11.22 15.01 12.90
C ALA A 123 -10.65 16.43 13.11
N ASP A 124 -11.05 17.10 14.18
CA ASP A 124 -10.62 18.47 14.46
C ASP A 124 -9.14 18.56 14.85
N HIS A 125 -8.56 17.47 15.37
CA HIS A 125 -7.16 17.42 15.78
C HIS A 125 -6.62 15.98 15.83
N GLU A 126 -5.30 15.84 15.80
CA GLU A 126 -4.56 14.58 15.70
C GLU A 126 -4.91 13.53 16.79
N ARG A 127 -5.32 13.97 17.97
CA ARG A 127 -5.73 13.05 19.05
C ARG A 127 -7.09 12.41 18.75
N GLU A 128 -8.00 13.20 18.22
CA GLU A 128 -9.33 12.73 17.83
C GLU A 128 -9.23 11.81 16.62
N GLU A 129 -8.37 12.16 15.64
CA GLU A 129 -8.05 11.30 14.51
C GLU A 129 -7.54 9.93 14.98
N ALA A 130 -6.56 9.90 15.87
CA ALA A 130 -6.01 8.64 16.41
C ALA A 130 -7.08 7.82 17.15
N LEU A 131 -7.96 8.47 17.91
CA LEU A 131 -9.05 7.80 18.61
C LEU A 131 -10.09 7.24 17.63
N ALA A 132 -10.49 8.00 16.62
CA ALA A 132 -11.45 7.56 15.59
C ALA A 132 -10.93 6.33 14.83
N ILE A 133 -9.65 6.35 14.44
CA ILE A 133 -8.99 5.20 13.81
C ILE A 133 -8.98 3.99 14.77
N ALA A 134 -8.61 4.19 16.02
CA ALA A 134 -8.56 3.10 16.99
C ALA A 134 -9.94 2.48 17.23
N ILE A 135 -11.01 3.28 17.24
CA ILE A 135 -12.40 2.80 17.35
C ILE A 135 -12.76 1.96 16.12
N ALA A 136 -12.49 2.45 14.91
CA ALA A 136 -12.79 1.74 13.66
C ALA A 136 -12.06 0.39 13.57
N LEU A 137 -10.77 0.36 13.99
CA LEU A 137 -10.01 -0.88 14.07
C LEU A 137 -10.62 -1.85 15.07
N ARG A 138 -10.98 -1.36 16.27
CA ARG A 138 -11.60 -2.17 17.31
C ARG A 138 -12.94 -2.75 16.86
N GLU A 139 -13.83 -1.94 16.32
CA GLU A 139 -15.13 -2.40 15.80
C GLU A 139 -14.97 -3.53 14.77
N THR A 140 -13.96 -3.43 13.91
CA THR A 140 -13.70 -4.45 12.91
C THR A 140 -13.27 -5.77 13.54
N ILE A 141 -12.34 -5.75 14.50
CA ILE A 141 -11.82 -6.98 15.13
C ILE A 141 -12.79 -7.61 16.14
N GLU A 142 -13.81 -6.89 16.62
CA GLU A 142 -14.89 -7.48 17.42
C GLU A 142 -15.76 -8.45 16.60
N ILE A 143 -15.69 -8.39 15.26
CA ILE A 143 -16.37 -9.34 14.37
C ILE A 143 -15.44 -10.54 14.14
N PRO A 144 -15.84 -11.78 14.47
CA PRO A 144 -15.00 -12.96 14.29
C PRO A 144 -14.44 -13.06 12.86
N GLU A 145 -13.17 -13.47 12.75
CA GLU A 145 -12.44 -13.68 11.51
C GLU A 145 -12.20 -12.42 10.65
N ARG A 146 -12.61 -11.23 11.09
CA ARG A 146 -12.26 -10.00 10.41
C ARG A 146 -10.90 -9.48 10.87
N THR A 147 -10.15 -8.95 9.91
CA THR A 147 -8.88 -8.26 10.12
C THR A 147 -9.00 -6.80 9.69
N ALA A 148 -8.25 -5.94 10.34
CA ALA A 148 -8.16 -4.53 9.99
C ALA A 148 -6.69 -4.09 9.93
N ALA A 149 -6.39 -3.12 9.08
CA ALA A 149 -5.05 -2.54 8.99
C ALA A 149 -5.12 -1.01 8.89
N LEU A 150 -4.23 -0.35 9.63
CA LEU A 150 -3.92 1.06 9.44
C LEU A 150 -2.75 1.17 8.47
N ILE A 151 -2.92 1.94 7.39
CA ILE A 151 -1.86 2.25 6.45
C ILE A 151 -1.58 3.75 6.55
N THR A 152 -0.42 4.10 7.07
CA THR A 152 0.00 5.50 7.22
C THR A 152 1.51 5.65 7.08
N PRO A 153 2.01 6.71 6.42
CA PRO A 153 3.41 7.08 6.44
C PRO A 153 3.80 7.81 7.74
N ASP A 154 2.81 8.31 8.51
CA ASP A 154 3.04 9.06 9.75
C ASP A 154 3.26 8.12 10.94
N ARG A 155 4.51 8.04 11.40
CA ARG A 155 4.91 7.24 12.56
C ARG A 155 4.35 7.78 13.87
N THR A 156 4.10 9.07 13.97
CA THR A 156 3.52 9.70 15.17
C THR A 156 2.07 9.27 15.31
N LEU A 157 1.30 9.33 14.22
CA LEU A 157 -0.08 8.86 14.18
C LEU A 157 -0.15 7.37 14.52
N ALA A 158 0.69 6.52 13.91
CA ALA A 158 0.72 5.09 14.20
C ALA A 158 0.97 4.82 15.70
N THR A 159 1.91 5.54 16.32
CA THR A 159 2.22 5.41 17.75
C THR A 159 1.03 5.83 18.62
N ARG A 160 0.33 6.92 18.28
CA ARG A 160 -0.84 7.38 19.01
C ARG A 160 -2.00 6.37 18.91
N VAL A 161 -2.29 5.87 17.71
CA VAL A 161 -3.33 4.83 17.51
C VAL A 161 -3.00 3.57 18.31
N ARG A 162 -1.75 3.13 18.30
CA ARG A 162 -1.31 1.98 19.10
C ARG A 162 -1.48 2.21 20.60
N ALA A 163 -1.24 3.42 21.08
CA ALA A 163 -1.46 3.78 22.49
C ALA A 163 -2.95 3.73 22.87
N GLU A 164 -3.86 4.19 22.00
CA GLU A 164 -5.30 4.11 22.20
C GLU A 164 -5.77 2.64 22.19
N LEU A 165 -5.30 1.81 21.26
CA LEU A 165 -5.63 0.38 21.20
C LEU A 165 -5.19 -0.39 22.46
N LYS A 166 -4.03 -0.05 23.02
CA LYS A 166 -3.54 -0.64 24.29
C LYS A 166 -4.48 -0.43 25.47
N ARG A 167 -5.26 0.65 25.48
CA ARG A 167 -6.27 0.90 26.55
C ARG A 167 -7.36 -0.17 26.55
N TRP A 168 -7.55 -0.87 25.42
CA TRP A 168 -8.50 -1.97 25.26
C TRP A 168 -7.82 -3.35 25.21
N ASN A 169 -6.55 -3.45 25.62
CA ASN A 169 -5.74 -4.66 25.54
C ASN A 169 -5.60 -5.22 24.11
N ILE A 170 -5.67 -4.34 23.10
CA ILE A 170 -5.42 -4.71 21.72
C ILE A 170 -3.94 -4.45 21.43
N ASP A 171 -3.21 -5.50 21.10
CA ASP A 171 -1.80 -5.39 20.67
C ASP A 171 -1.74 -5.47 19.13
N ALA A 172 -1.45 -4.32 18.50
CA ALA A 172 -1.37 -4.22 17.06
C ALA A 172 0.05 -4.55 16.60
N ASP A 173 0.15 -5.42 15.58
CA ASP A 173 1.41 -5.67 14.88
C ASP A 173 1.80 -4.46 14.03
N ASP A 174 3.09 -4.11 14.03
CA ASP A 174 3.64 -2.97 13.32
C ASP A 174 4.76 -3.42 12.38
N SER A 175 4.48 -3.43 11.07
CA SER A 175 5.43 -3.87 10.06
C SER A 175 6.73 -3.05 9.99
N ALA A 176 6.71 -1.80 10.46
CA ALA A 176 7.90 -0.95 10.50
C ALA A 176 8.80 -1.24 11.70
N GLY A 177 8.29 -2.00 12.70
CA GLY A 177 9.01 -2.30 13.93
C GLY A 177 9.28 -1.07 14.80
N GLN A 178 10.11 -1.25 15.81
CA GLN A 178 10.58 -0.20 16.70
C GLN A 178 12.09 -0.07 16.57
N ALA A 179 12.59 1.17 16.41
CA ALA A 179 14.02 1.40 16.41
C ALA A 179 14.62 0.94 17.75
N LEU A 180 15.77 0.26 17.69
CA LEU A 180 16.43 -0.23 18.91
C LEU A 180 16.72 0.91 19.89
N SER A 181 17.07 2.10 19.37
CA SER A 181 17.28 3.33 20.15
C SER A 181 16.07 3.74 21.01
N ASP A 182 14.86 3.39 20.58
CA ASP A 182 13.61 3.80 21.24
C ASP A 182 13.11 2.72 22.22
N THR A 183 13.82 1.60 22.31
CA THR A 183 13.54 0.58 23.30
C THR A 183 14.18 0.91 24.64
N PRO A 184 13.63 0.43 25.77
CA PRO A 184 14.26 0.64 27.09
C PRO A 184 15.73 0.19 27.13
N ALA A 185 16.06 -0.92 26.48
CA ALA A 185 17.43 -1.42 26.37
C ALA A 185 18.32 -0.52 25.54
N GLY A 186 17.83 -0.03 24.40
CA GLY A 186 18.56 0.91 23.54
C GLY A 186 18.79 2.28 24.21
N LEU A 187 17.76 2.81 24.88
CA LEU A 187 17.88 4.04 25.68
C LEU A 187 18.90 3.89 26.79
N MET A 188 18.87 2.78 27.52
CA MET A 188 19.88 2.48 28.56
C MET A 188 21.28 2.38 27.98
N ALA A 189 21.47 1.68 26.88
CA ALA A 189 22.76 1.55 26.21
C ALA A 189 23.28 2.91 25.72
N THR A 190 22.42 3.73 25.15
CA THR A 190 22.75 5.11 24.71
C THR A 190 23.12 5.99 25.90
N ALA A 191 22.36 5.96 26.98
CA ALA A 191 22.62 6.72 28.20
C ALA A 191 23.98 6.32 28.82
N LEU A 192 24.25 5.02 28.92
CA LEU A 192 25.56 4.52 29.41
C LEU A 192 26.70 4.94 28.49
N GLY A 193 26.54 4.87 27.18
CA GLY A 193 27.52 5.34 26.20
C GLY A 193 27.83 6.85 26.35
N LEU A 194 26.79 7.66 26.52
CA LEU A 194 26.95 9.10 26.78
C LEU A 194 27.60 9.39 28.11
N MET A 195 27.27 8.65 29.17
CA MET A 195 27.96 8.75 30.46
C MET A 195 29.47 8.50 30.33
N MET A 196 29.84 7.40 29.68
CA MET A 196 31.24 7.04 29.48
C MET A 196 31.97 8.06 28.63
N ALA A 197 31.33 8.63 27.62
CA ALA A 197 31.91 9.65 26.75
C ALA A 197 32.08 11.04 27.44
N ARG A 198 31.35 11.28 28.54
CA ARG A 198 31.35 12.54 29.31
C ARG A 198 31.91 12.40 30.73
N ASP A 199 32.81 11.46 30.93
CA ASP A 199 33.46 11.21 32.25
C ASP A 199 32.44 11.08 33.42
N PHE A 200 31.29 10.38 33.16
CA PHE A 200 30.23 10.16 34.12
C PHE A 200 29.49 11.43 34.60
N ASP A 201 29.38 12.45 33.75
CA ASP A 201 28.54 13.61 34.01
C ASP A 201 27.05 13.17 34.14
N ALA A 202 26.36 13.70 35.17
CA ALA A 202 24.96 13.34 35.49
C ALA A 202 23.92 13.95 34.51
N VAL A 203 24.32 14.92 33.68
CA VAL A 203 23.43 15.64 32.74
C VAL A 203 22.66 14.74 31.75
N PRO A 204 23.17 13.58 31.29
CA PRO A 204 22.41 12.67 30.41
C PRO A 204 21.18 11.99 31.04
N PHE A 205 20.93 12.16 32.34
CA PHE A 205 19.84 11.52 33.07
C PHE A 205 18.68 12.46 33.40
N ILE A 206 18.70 13.69 32.93
CA ILE A 206 17.62 14.64 33.02
C ILE A 206 17.05 14.86 31.62
#